data_e31a754fbb0191e8db55eef0e1e2a282
#
_entry.id   e31a754fbb0191e8db55eef0e1e2a282
#
_cell.length_a   1.000
_cell.length_b   1.000
_cell.length_c   1.000
_cell.angle_alpha   90.00
_cell.angle_beta   90.00
_cell.angle_gamma   90.00
#
_symmetry.space_group_name_H-M   'P 1'
#
loop_
_entity.id
_entity.type
_entity.pdbx_description
1 polymer ?
#
loop_
_entity_poly.entity_id
_entity_poly.type
_entity_poly.pdbx_seq_one_letter_code
_entity_poly.pdbx_strand_id
1 'polypeptide(L)'
;QKFFSEGQVGDAQMRWIRTQAVVEATEKLDGIMVYGVLSNGVMQFWTRSGYTDAAVNVNRWAVGQGSLGANFFGLLEAVEERGSTATFEWIGRQSTIKVKEKEIKLVLLQIRDKVSGRYWNRQEVLETAEHYRVPCVRRFPSYEGKSYHEVHCAVKASKEHTEGVVLRLGSGQMIKVKTTWWLGKVQHK
;
A
#
# COMPACT_ATOMS: atom_id res chain seq x y z
N GLN A 1 9.01 4.11 7.90
CA GLN A 1 9.97 3.43 7.00
C GLN A 1 9.53 3.67 5.56
N LYS A 2 10.46 4.00 4.68
CA LYS A 2 10.18 4.30 3.26
C LYS A 2 10.12 3.00 2.47
N PHE A 3 9.15 2.86 1.57
CA PHE A 3 9.19 1.83 0.53
C PHE A 3 10.19 2.25 -0.55
N PHE A 4 11.26 1.50 -0.70
CA PHE A 4 12.30 1.82 -1.66
C PHE A 4 11.88 1.42 -3.08
N SER A 5 12.27 2.24 -4.06
CA SER A 5 12.30 1.83 -5.47
C SER A 5 13.69 1.27 -5.79
N GLU A 6 13.78 0.37 -6.78
CA GLU A 6 15.05 -0.26 -7.18
C GLU A 6 16.19 0.74 -7.41
N GLY A 7 15.92 1.85 -8.10
CA GLY A 7 16.92 2.90 -8.36
C GLY A 7 17.30 3.79 -7.15
N GLN A 8 16.76 3.50 -5.96
CA GLN A 8 17.08 4.23 -4.72
C GLN A 8 18.00 3.44 -3.79
N VAL A 9 18.45 2.27 -4.23
CA VAL A 9 19.26 1.34 -3.46
C VAL A 9 20.61 1.19 -4.16
N GLY A 10 21.70 1.35 -3.42
CA GLY A 10 23.06 1.19 -3.96
C GLY A 10 23.37 -0.25 -4.39
N ASP A 11 24.30 -0.43 -5.32
CA ASP A 11 24.62 -1.74 -5.93
C ASP A 11 24.97 -2.84 -4.93
N ALA A 12 25.71 -2.51 -3.88
CA ALA A 12 26.07 -3.48 -2.84
C ALA A 12 24.86 -3.98 -2.07
N GLN A 13 23.95 -3.07 -1.72
CA GLN A 13 22.69 -3.40 -1.06
C GLN A 13 21.75 -4.18 -2.00
N MET A 14 21.71 -3.83 -3.29
CA MET A 14 20.93 -4.57 -4.27
C MET A 14 21.42 -6.01 -4.48
N ARG A 15 22.72 -6.26 -4.42
CA ARG A 15 23.26 -7.64 -4.46
C ARG A 15 22.74 -8.47 -3.29
N TRP A 16 22.76 -7.91 -2.09
CA TRP A 16 22.21 -8.56 -0.91
C TRP A 16 20.70 -8.76 -0.99
N ILE A 17 19.94 -7.75 -1.45
CA ILE A 17 18.49 -7.82 -1.63
C ILE A 17 18.10 -8.95 -2.57
N ARG A 18 18.83 -9.16 -3.66
CA ARG A 18 18.53 -10.21 -4.64
C ARG A 18 18.51 -11.63 -4.07
N THR A 19 19.24 -11.85 -2.98
CA THR A 19 19.28 -13.15 -2.29
C THR A 19 18.20 -13.31 -1.20
N GLN A 20 17.51 -12.23 -0.84
CA GLN A 20 16.52 -12.25 0.23
C GLN A 20 15.24 -12.96 -0.22
N ALA A 21 14.65 -13.75 0.70
CA ALA A 21 13.33 -14.33 0.49
C ALA A 21 12.23 -13.26 0.59
N VAL A 22 11.25 -13.35 -0.28
CA VAL A 22 10.02 -12.56 -0.23
C VAL A 22 9.09 -13.22 0.78
N VAL A 23 8.77 -12.53 1.87
CA VAL A 23 7.86 -13.03 2.91
C VAL A 23 6.42 -12.56 2.71
N GLU A 24 6.23 -11.52 1.92
CA GLU A 24 4.93 -10.98 1.56
C GLU A 24 5.01 -10.26 0.22
N ALA A 25 4.02 -10.46 -0.62
CA ALA A 25 3.85 -9.73 -1.87
C ALA A 25 2.43 -9.22 -2.01
N THR A 26 2.28 -7.92 -2.26
CA THR A 26 0.99 -7.27 -2.48
C THR A 26 0.98 -6.48 -3.77
N GLU A 27 -0.21 -6.23 -4.31
CA GLU A 27 -0.38 -5.37 -5.48
C GLU A 27 0.12 -3.95 -5.18
N LYS A 28 0.82 -3.37 -6.14
CA LYS A 28 1.13 -1.95 -6.11
C LYS A 28 0.03 -1.19 -6.84
N LEU A 29 -0.81 -0.54 -6.06
CA LEU A 29 -1.88 0.31 -6.58
C LEU A 29 -1.30 1.65 -7.08
N ASP A 30 -1.93 2.19 -8.13
CA ASP A 30 -1.57 3.49 -8.72
C ASP A 30 -2.47 4.58 -8.14
N GLY A 31 -2.08 5.13 -7.02
CA GLY A 31 -2.84 6.14 -6.30
C GLY A 31 -1.96 7.05 -5.44
N ILE A 32 -2.54 7.56 -4.37
CA ILE A 32 -1.86 8.39 -3.38
C ILE A 32 -1.96 7.72 -2.02
N MET A 33 -0.82 7.44 -1.41
CA MET A 33 -0.76 6.90 -0.06
C MET A 33 -1.24 7.92 0.96
N VAL A 34 -2.21 7.52 1.78
CA VAL A 34 -2.71 8.27 2.92
C VAL A 34 -2.71 7.41 4.17
N TYR A 35 -2.62 8.02 5.33
CA TYR A 35 -2.77 7.35 6.60
C TYR A 35 -3.98 7.92 7.36
N GLY A 36 -4.73 7.02 7.99
CA GLY A 36 -5.89 7.36 8.79
C GLY A 36 -5.48 7.73 10.21
N VAL A 37 -6.08 8.78 10.71
CA VAL A 37 -5.91 9.29 12.09
C VAL A 37 -7.28 9.46 12.71
N LEU A 38 -7.43 9.01 13.94
CA LEU A 38 -8.59 9.33 14.77
C LEU A 38 -8.17 10.36 15.83
N SER A 39 -8.72 11.55 15.75
CA SER A 39 -8.43 12.63 16.70
C SER A 39 -9.71 13.20 17.26
N ASN A 40 -9.88 13.15 18.59
CA ASN A 40 -11.08 13.63 19.31
C ASN A 40 -12.38 13.07 18.70
N GLY A 41 -12.41 11.79 18.35
CA GLY A 41 -13.57 11.15 17.73
C GLY A 41 -13.83 11.52 16.27
N VAL A 42 -12.91 12.25 15.63
CA VAL A 42 -13.02 12.65 14.23
C VAL A 42 -12.03 11.84 13.39
N MET A 43 -12.54 11.14 12.39
CA MET A 43 -11.75 10.43 11.40
C MET A 43 -11.16 11.41 10.39
N GLN A 44 -9.84 11.34 10.17
CA GLN A 44 -9.13 12.15 9.20
C GLN A 44 -8.11 11.32 8.43
N PHE A 45 -7.90 11.68 7.16
CA PHE A 45 -6.85 11.10 6.32
C PHE A 45 -5.84 12.19 5.94
N TRP A 46 -4.56 11.83 5.99
CA TRP A 46 -3.43 12.72 5.75
C TRP A 46 -2.48 12.10 4.74
N THR A 47 -1.88 12.91 3.89
CA THR A 47 -0.76 12.46 3.07
C THR A 47 0.56 12.63 3.83
N ARG A 48 1.64 12.06 3.29
CA ARG A 48 2.98 12.24 3.85
C ARG A 48 3.40 13.73 3.91
N SER A 49 2.91 14.54 2.98
CA SER A 49 3.21 15.98 2.90
C SER A 49 2.25 16.85 3.72
N GLY A 50 1.40 16.24 4.53
CA GLY A 50 0.42 16.93 5.37
C GLY A 50 -0.99 16.91 4.79
N TYR A 51 -1.76 17.95 5.10
CA TYR A 51 -3.16 18.09 4.67
C TYR A 51 -3.26 18.73 3.29
N THR A 52 -2.92 17.94 2.26
CA THR A 52 -2.91 18.33 0.86
C THR A 52 -4.30 18.25 0.21
N ASP A 53 -4.45 18.71 -1.04
CA ASP A 53 -5.69 18.55 -1.82
C ASP A 53 -6.15 17.09 -1.91
N ALA A 54 -5.21 16.13 -1.98
CA ALA A 54 -5.53 14.72 -1.92
C ALA A 54 -6.15 14.32 -0.58
N ALA A 55 -5.61 14.83 0.53
CA ALA A 55 -6.19 14.61 1.87
C ALA A 55 -7.58 15.23 1.97
N VAL A 56 -7.79 16.45 1.47
CA VAL A 56 -9.12 17.09 1.41
C VAL A 56 -10.12 16.23 0.64
N ASN A 57 -9.70 15.71 -0.53
CA ASN A 57 -10.57 14.90 -1.39
C ASN A 57 -10.96 13.57 -0.73
N VAL A 58 -10.01 12.87 -0.11
CA VAL A 58 -10.33 11.60 0.57
C VAL A 58 -11.21 11.82 1.80
N ASN A 59 -10.96 12.87 2.59
CA ASN A 59 -11.81 13.19 3.75
C ASN A 59 -13.24 13.53 3.33
N ARG A 60 -13.42 14.34 2.31
CA ARG A 60 -14.75 14.66 1.76
C ARG A 60 -15.46 13.41 1.24
N TRP A 61 -14.75 12.56 0.53
CA TRP A 61 -15.29 11.30 0.04
C TRP A 61 -15.72 10.37 1.19
N ALA A 62 -14.86 10.18 2.20
CA ALA A 62 -15.10 9.28 3.32
C ALA A 62 -16.36 9.67 4.12
N VAL A 63 -16.59 10.96 4.35
CA VAL A 63 -17.80 11.48 5.03
C VAL A 63 -19.08 11.11 4.26
N GLY A 64 -19.02 11.09 2.93
CA GLY A 64 -20.17 10.76 2.06
C GLY A 64 -20.47 9.27 1.92
N GLN A 65 -19.66 8.35 2.52
CA GLN A 65 -19.77 6.91 2.27
C GLN A 65 -20.76 6.16 3.18
N GLY A 66 -21.47 6.82 4.09
CA GLY A 66 -22.46 6.17 4.95
C GLY A 66 -21.88 4.98 5.72
N SER A 67 -22.41 3.77 5.49
CA SER A 67 -21.96 2.54 6.18
C SER A 67 -20.48 2.21 5.95
N LEU A 68 -19.95 2.47 4.77
CA LEU A 68 -18.52 2.27 4.48
C LEU A 68 -17.66 3.26 5.28
N GLY A 69 -18.11 4.51 5.43
CA GLY A 69 -17.45 5.49 6.30
C GLY A 69 -17.41 5.03 7.75
N ALA A 70 -18.49 4.45 8.27
CA ALA A 70 -18.54 3.86 9.61
C ALA A 70 -17.57 2.66 9.76
N ASN A 71 -17.41 1.84 8.72
CA ASN A 71 -16.46 0.73 8.70
C ASN A 71 -15.00 1.23 8.82
N PHE A 72 -14.63 2.28 8.08
CA PHE A 72 -13.32 2.91 8.20
C PHE A 72 -13.11 3.51 9.60
N PHE A 73 -14.13 4.15 10.17
CA PHE A 73 -14.05 4.70 11.52
C PHE A 73 -13.77 3.60 12.54
N GLY A 74 -14.54 2.51 12.54
CA GLY A 74 -14.35 1.38 13.46
C GLY A 74 -12.97 0.73 13.31
N LEU A 75 -12.48 0.56 12.07
CA LEU A 75 -11.13 0.07 11.84
C LEU A 75 -10.07 1.01 12.44
N LEU A 76 -10.19 2.32 12.23
CA LEU A 76 -9.23 3.30 12.75
C LEU A 76 -9.25 3.35 14.29
N GLU A 77 -10.44 3.23 14.91
CA GLU A 77 -10.58 3.16 16.36
C GLU A 77 -9.83 1.95 16.94
N ALA A 78 -10.08 0.75 16.40
CA ALA A 78 -9.39 -0.47 16.85
C ALA A 78 -7.87 -0.45 16.60
N VAL A 79 -7.43 0.15 15.51
CA VAL A 79 -6.00 0.31 15.19
C VAL A 79 -5.34 1.31 16.14
N GLU A 80 -6.01 2.42 16.46
CA GLU A 80 -5.53 3.42 17.41
C GLU A 80 -5.43 2.86 18.83
N GLU A 81 -6.43 2.11 19.31
CA GLU A 81 -6.42 1.43 20.61
C GLU A 81 -5.23 0.48 20.77
N ARG A 82 -4.77 -0.13 19.67
CA ARG A 82 -3.57 -0.97 19.63
C ARG A 82 -2.27 -0.18 19.40
N GLY A 83 -2.29 1.14 19.54
CA GLY A 83 -1.11 2.00 19.36
C GLY A 83 -0.52 1.94 17.95
N SER A 84 -1.36 1.72 16.94
CA SER A 84 -0.94 1.52 15.55
C SER A 84 -1.53 2.58 14.61
N THR A 85 -1.07 2.59 13.37
CA THR A 85 -1.56 3.49 12.30
C THR A 85 -1.86 2.67 11.05
N ALA A 86 -3.05 2.87 10.49
CA ALA A 86 -3.45 2.27 9.23
C ALA A 86 -3.03 3.16 8.05
N THR A 87 -2.49 2.53 7.02
CA THR A 87 -2.06 3.16 5.77
C THR A 87 -2.89 2.65 4.61
N PHE A 88 -3.38 3.55 3.78
CA PHE A 88 -4.26 3.27 2.66
C PHE A 88 -3.70 3.83 1.35
N GLU A 89 -4.17 3.29 0.24
CA GLU A 89 -4.06 3.91 -1.08
C GLU A 89 -5.38 4.56 -1.45
N TRP A 90 -5.35 5.86 -1.70
CA TRP A 90 -6.45 6.61 -2.25
C TRP A 90 -6.42 6.57 -3.77
N ILE A 91 -7.45 5.98 -4.36
CA ILE A 91 -7.64 5.88 -5.80
C ILE A 91 -8.81 6.76 -6.17
N GLY A 92 -8.52 7.92 -6.74
CA GLY A 92 -9.51 8.91 -7.17
C GLY A 92 -9.23 9.37 -8.59
N ARG A 93 -10.18 10.08 -9.20
CA ARG A 93 -10.06 10.55 -10.61
C ARG A 93 -8.80 11.36 -10.90
N GLN A 94 -8.26 12.04 -9.90
CA GLN A 94 -7.06 12.87 -10.00
C GLN A 94 -5.80 12.19 -9.45
N SER A 95 -5.94 11.05 -8.78
CA SER A 95 -4.83 10.36 -8.12
C SER A 95 -4.24 9.24 -8.96
N THR A 96 -4.98 8.71 -9.94
CA THR A 96 -4.48 7.68 -10.85
C THR A 96 -3.67 8.29 -11.98
N ILE A 97 -2.41 7.87 -12.10
CA ILE A 97 -1.49 8.44 -13.10
C ILE A 97 -1.63 7.72 -14.44
N LYS A 98 -1.83 6.39 -14.44
CA LYS A 98 -1.77 5.57 -15.66
C LYS A 98 -2.74 4.39 -15.72
N VAL A 99 -3.05 3.79 -14.58
CA VAL A 99 -4.06 2.74 -14.50
C VAL A 99 -5.42 3.43 -14.41
N LYS A 100 -6.26 3.23 -15.43
CA LYS A 100 -7.63 3.79 -15.44
C LYS A 100 -8.51 2.99 -14.49
N GLU A 101 -8.51 3.36 -13.23
CA GLU A 101 -9.49 2.84 -12.28
C GLU A 101 -10.86 3.44 -12.58
N LYS A 102 -11.88 2.58 -12.59
CA LYS A 102 -13.26 2.98 -12.87
C LYS A 102 -13.96 3.56 -11.63
N GLU A 103 -13.50 3.16 -10.44
CA GLU A 103 -14.14 3.49 -9.16
C GLU A 103 -13.21 4.26 -8.25
N ILE A 104 -13.78 5.24 -7.56
CA ILE A 104 -13.11 5.93 -6.48
C ILE A 104 -13.13 5.02 -5.26
N LYS A 105 -11.97 4.71 -4.69
CA LYS A 105 -11.88 3.81 -3.54
C LYS A 105 -10.70 4.15 -2.63
N LEU A 106 -10.82 3.74 -1.38
CA LEU A 106 -9.79 3.77 -0.37
C LEU A 106 -9.47 2.33 0.02
N VAL A 107 -8.23 1.90 -0.15
CA VAL A 107 -7.81 0.50 0.00
C VAL A 107 -6.77 0.38 1.09
N LEU A 108 -7.01 -0.44 2.11
CA LEU A 108 -6.06 -0.71 3.18
C LEU A 108 -4.81 -1.39 2.62
N LEU A 109 -3.65 -0.79 2.86
CA LEU A 109 -2.36 -1.34 2.45
C LEU A 109 -1.71 -2.13 3.58
N GLN A 110 -1.59 -1.49 4.75
CA GLN A 110 -0.81 -2.01 5.86
C GLN A 110 -1.16 -1.29 7.16
N ILE A 111 -0.90 -1.95 8.29
CA ILE A 111 -0.98 -1.38 9.64
C ILE A 111 0.41 -1.44 10.28
N ARG A 112 0.80 -0.37 10.97
CA ARG A 112 2.13 -0.23 11.55
C ARG A 112 2.05 0.20 13.00
N ASP A 113 2.75 -0.49 13.88
CA ASP A 113 2.90 -0.12 15.27
C ASP A 113 3.69 1.20 15.40
N LYS A 114 3.18 2.14 16.21
CA LYS A 114 3.73 3.50 16.35
C LYS A 114 5.05 3.51 17.11
N VAL A 115 5.23 2.59 18.07
CA VAL A 115 6.39 2.57 18.96
C VAL A 115 7.53 1.78 18.31
N SER A 116 7.30 0.51 17.98
CA SER A 116 8.32 -0.36 17.39
C SER A 116 8.60 -0.05 15.92
N GLY A 117 7.65 0.58 15.23
CA GLY A 117 7.70 0.80 13.81
C GLY A 117 7.54 -0.47 12.97
N ARG A 118 7.18 -1.60 13.57
CA ARG A 118 6.95 -2.86 12.87
C ARG A 118 5.58 -2.87 12.19
N TYR A 119 5.53 -3.46 11.03
CA TYR A 119 4.27 -3.72 10.35
C TYR A 119 3.60 -4.97 10.93
N TRP A 120 2.28 -4.93 11.05
CA TRP A 120 1.50 -6.13 11.36
C TRP A 120 1.76 -7.21 10.30
N ASN A 121 1.59 -8.47 10.68
CA ASN A 121 1.66 -9.52 9.68
C ASN A 121 0.46 -9.44 8.72
N ARG A 122 0.60 -10.00 7.53
CA ARG A 122 -0.42 -9.87 6.48
C ARG A 122 -1.75 -10.51 6.88
N GLN A 123 -1.71 -11.60 7.61
CA GLN A 123 -2.92 -12.29 8.03
C GLN A 123 -3.74 -11.41 8.98
N GLU A 124 -3.11 -10.79 9.98
CA GLU A 124 -3.80 -9.85 10.89
C GLU A 124 -4.41 -8.66 10.14
N VAL A 125 -3.70 -8.11 9.12
CA VAL A 125 -4.22 -7.01 8.30
C VAL A 125 -5.45 -7.44 7.51
N LEU A 126 -5.43 -8.65 6.92
CA LEU A 126 -6.56 -9.18 6.16
C LEU A 126 -7.77 -9.46 7.06
N GLU A 127 -7.56 -10.10 8.20
CA GLU A 127 -8.62 -10.38 9.17
C GLU A 127 -9.26 -9.10 9.71
N THR A 128 -8.44 -8.07 9.98
CA THR A 128 -8.93 -6.76 10.40
C THR A 128 -9.74 -6.09 9.29
N ALA A 129 -9.25 -6.12 8.05
CA ALA A 129 -9.97 -5.56 6.91
C ALA A 129 -11.32 -6.27 6.68
N GLU A 130 -11.35 -7.59 6.78
CA GLU A 130 -12.55 -8.40 6.64
C GLU A 130 -13.56 -8.11 7.76
N HIS A 131 -13.10 -8.07 9.03
CA HIS A 131 -13.94 -7.78 10.19
C HIS A 131 -14.65 -6.44 10.04
N TYR A 132 -13.94 -5.40 9.64
CA TYR A 132 -14.50 -4.04 9.43
C TYR A 132 -15.05 -3.84 8.01
N ARG A 133 -15.02 -4.85 7.14
CA ARG A 133 -15.53 -4.78 5.75
C ARG A 133 -14.95 -3.62 4.96
N VAL A 134 -13.66 -3.37 5.12
CA VAL A 134 -12.94 -2.37 4.32
C VAL A 134 -12.15 -3.03 3.21
N PRO A 135 -12.05 -2.41 2.02
CA PRO A 135 -11.22 -2.93 0.94
C PRO A 135 -9.76 -3.07 1.37
N CYS A 136 -9.13 -4.21 1.07
CA CYS A 136 -7.72 -4.47 1.34
C CYS A 136 -6.97 -4.80 0.05
N VAL A 137 -5.69 -4.43 0.00
CA VAL A 137 -4.84 -4.68 -1.16
C VAL A 137 -4.69 -6.17 -1.43
N ARG A 138 -4.72 -6.56 -2.71
CA ARG A 138 -4.58 -7.95 -3.16
C ARG A 138 -3.20 -8.50 -2.79
N ARG A 139 -3.17 -9.71 -2.26
CA ARG A 139 -1.96 -10.49 -1.96
C ARG A 139 -1.63 -11.43 -3.11
N PHE A 140 -0.33 -11.69 -3.31
CA PHE A 140 0.19 -12.67 -4.27
C PHE A 140 0.97 -13.78 -3.55
N PRO A 141 0.28 -14.79 -2.99
CA PRO A 141 0.94 -15.89 -2.27
C PRO A 141 1.94 -16.67 -3.13
N SER A 142 1.73 -16.71 -4.45
CA SER A 142 2.63 -17.38 -5.39
C SER A 142 4.04 -16.80 -5.46
N TYR A 143 4.25 -15.59 -4.95
CA TYR A 143 5.55 -14.94 -4.87
C TYR A 143 6.25 -15.16 -3.53
N GLU A 144 5.52 -15.57 -2.51
CA GLU A 144 6.07 -15.77 -1.17
C GLU A 144 6.94 -17.03 -1.11
N GLY A 145 8.02 -16.97 -0.36
CA GLY A 145 9.04 -18.02 -0.27
C GLY A 145 10.06 -18.00 -1.42
N LYS A 146 9.80 -17.28 -2.52
CA LYS A 146 10.78 -17.09 -3.62
C LYS A 146 11.81 -16.04 -3.27
N SER A 147 12.96 -16.08 -3.93
CA SER A 147 13.94 -15.00 -3.84
C SER A 147 13.40 -13.72 -4.50
N TYR A 148 13.87 -12.57 -4.03
CA TYR A 148 13.57 -11.29 -4.68
C TYR A 148 13.86 -11.33 -6.18
N HIS A 149 14.98 -11.94 -6.58
CA HIS A 149 15.38 -12.01 -8.00
C HIS A 149 14.34 -12.74 -8.85
N GLU A 150 13.86 -13.90 -8.40
CA GLU A 150 12.84 -14.68 -9.12
C GLU A 150 11.54 -13.89 -9.27
N VAL A 151 11.09 -13.25 -8.19
CA VAL A 151 9.87 -12.43 -8.23
C VAL A 151 10.04 -11.21 -9.12
N HIS A 152 11.19 -10.54 -9.04
CA HIS A 152 11.51 -9.42 -9.90
C HIS A 152 11.43 -9.80 -11.39
N CYS A 153 12.05 -10.91 -11.80
CA CYS A 153 11.98 -11.39 -13.18
C CYS A 153 10.55 -11.71 -13.61
N ALA A 154 9.76 -12.36 -12.75
CA ALA A 154 8.37 -12.68 -13.04
C ALA A 154 7.50 -11.41 -13.20
N VAL A 155 7.66 -10.41 -12.34
CA VAL A 155 6.95 -9.13 -12.45
C VAL A 155 7.33 -8.37 -13.72
N LYS A 156 8.62 -8.35 -14.08
CA LYS A 156 9.08 -7.69 -15.32
C LYS A 156 8.56 -8.40 -16.57
N ALA A 157 8.41 -9.71 -16.55
CA ALA A 157 7.87 -10.51 -17.66
C ALA A 157 6.33 -10.48 -17.71
N SER A 158 5.65 -9.99 -16.66
CA SER A 158 4.20 -9.95 -16.61
C SER A 158 3.63 -9.07 -17.73
N LYS A 159 2.56 -9.57 -18.36
CA LYS A 159 1.73 -8.84 -19.33
C LYS A 159 0.56 -8.10 -18.71
N GLU A 160 0.41 -8.17 -17.38
CA GLU A 160 -0.67 -7.47 -16.67
C GLU A 160 -0.47 -5.96 -16.75
N HIS A 161 -1.57 -5.25 -16.99
CA HIS A 161 -1.62 -3.79 -17.07
C HIS A 161 -1.75 -3.15 -15.67
N THR A 162 -0.85 -3.54 -14.76
CA THR A 162 -0.78 -3.05 -13.38
C THR A 162 0.50 -2.24 -13.15
N GLU A 163 0.55 -1.45 -12.09
CA GLU A 163 1.78 -0.73 -11.76
C GLU A 163 2.90 -1.68 -11.32
N GLY A 164 2.56 -2.75 -10.61
CA GLY A 164 3.53 -3.73 -10.13
C GLY A 164 3.16 -4.33 -8.78
N VAL A 165 4.19 -4.61 -7.98
CA VAL A 165 4.04 -5.20 -6.65
C VAL A 165 4.87 -4.47 -5.60
N VAL A 166 4.45 -4.58 -4.34
CA VAL A 166 5.24 -4.23 -3.15
C VAL A 166 5.64 -5.52 -2.47
N LEU A 167 6.94 -5.74 -2.33
CA LEU A 167 7.52 -6.92 -1.70
C LEU A 167 8.04 -6.57 -0.31
N ARG A 168 7.71 -7.38 0.69
CA ARG A 168 8.36 -7.38 1.99
C ARG A 168 9.34 -8.54 2.05
N LEU A 169 10.59 -8.24 2.37
CA LEU A 169 11.67 -9.20 2.48
C LEU A 169 11.78 -9.74 3.91
N GLY A 170 12.49 -10.86 4.08
CA GLY A 170 12.75 -11.45 5.39
C GLY A 170 13.43 -10.49 6.38
N SER A 171 14.18 -9.51 5.89
CA SER A 171 14.74 -8.39 6.68
C SER A 171 13.70 -7.38 7.18
N GLY A 172 12.44 -7.47 6.74
CA GLY A 172 11.39 -6.48 6.99
C GLY A 172 11.43 -5.28 6.04
N GLN A 173 12.40 -5.18 5.15
CA GLN A 173 12.50 -4.12 4.15
C GLN A 173 11.40 -4.28 3.09
N MET A 174 10.81 -3.15 2.68
CA MET A 174 9.79 -3.12 1.62
C MET A 174 10.35 -2.50 0.34
N ILE A 175 10.15 -3.19 -0.78
CA ILE A 175 10.64 -2.78 -2.10
C ILE A 175 9.51 -2.80 -3.12
N LYS A 176 9.45 -1.76 -3.94
CA LYS A 176 8.51 -1.62 -5.06
C LYS A 176 9.15 -2.17 -6.33
N VAL A 177 8.48 -3.11 -6.99
CA VAL A 177 8.86 -3.63 -8.31
C VAL A 177 7.76 -3.25 -9.30
N LYS A 178 8.12 -2.45 -10.30
CA LYS A 178 7.17 -1.99 -11.32
C LYS A 178 7.23 -2.88 -12.55
N THR A 179 6.06 -3.12 -13.18
CA THR A 179 5.99 -3.88 -14.44
C THR A 179 6.66 -3.12 -15.58
N THR A 180 7.12 -3.85 -16.59
CA THR A 180 7.67 -3.26 -17.82
C THR A 180 6.61 -2.43 -18.55
N TRP A 181 5.35 -2.90 -18.55
CA TRP A 181 4.23 -2.15 -19.12
C TRP A 181 4.07 -0.76 -18.49
N TRP A 182 4.10 -0.66 -17.17
CA TRP A 182 3.95 0.62 -16.47
C TRP A 182 5.13 1.56 -16.74
N LEU A 183 6.36 1.02 -16.75
CA LEU A 183 7.57 1.80 -17.06
C LEU A 183 7.55 2.35 -18.49
N GLY A 184 7.10 1.56 -19.46
CA GLY A 184 6.98 2.01 -20.86
C GLY A 184 6.02 3.19 -21.03
N LYS A 185 4.96 3.29 -20.22
CA LYS A 185 4.05 4.44 -20.23
C LYS A 185 4.63 5.72 -19.61
N VAL A 186 5.75 5.65 -18.89
CA VAL A 186 6.42 6.84 -18.32
C VAL A 186 7.28 7.56 -19.36
N GLN A 187 7.84 6.81 -20.31
CA GLN A 187 8.82 7.34 -21.27
C GLN A 187 8.22 8.14 -22.44
N HIS A 188 6.89 8.13 -22.58
CA HIS A 188 6.17 8.81 -23.68
C HIS A 188 5.48 10.12 -23.24
N LYS A 189 6.05 10.85 -22.27
CA LYS A 189 5.64 12.22 -21.91
C LYS A 189 6.77 13.19 -22.14
#